data_d8c68da77073480f1659f27ac115983e
#
_entry.id   d8c68da77073480f1659f27ac115983e
#
_cell.length_a   1.000
_cell.length_b   1.000
_cell.length_c   1.000
_cell.angle_alpha   90.00
_cell.angle_beta   90.00
_cell.angle_gamma   90.00
#
_symmetry.space_group_name_H-M   'P 1'
#
loop_
_entity.id
_entity.type
_entity.pdbx_description
1 polymer ?
#
loop_
_entity_poly.entity_id
_entity_poly.type
_entity_poly.pdbx_seq_one_letter_code
_entity_poly.pdbx_strand_id
1 'polypeptide(L)'
;MGAIDEFLGGRTRVSLEVRRFGRGGREMVGMLVKPAPAVEPRPAFLLCRPIGQEATRAASMYRVIAERLARQGTAVLVFDYHGTGDSPGEEGEQSFDGWIEDIEAAHELLCSESATGRAHWFAMSIAANLALRAAAHVSAPPAHLLLWEPSFDGPEYLAALLAAHRHELVQEYHLPWTRLLRQGRVVEPAVPGDVLGFHYGQALTRDLQAWRKLPLAAALRRGTRVCCGLHAEDEPRLRELAGGGSVLVRPLAERTQWMLSQAMGTALVPPEVLPALNGTYEA
;
A
#
# COMPACT_ATOMS: atom_id res chain seq x y z
N MET A 1 -5.55 12.50 -29.09
CA MET A 1 -6.48 11.62 -28.36
C MET A 1 -7.05 10.65 -29.39
N GLY A 2 -6.41 9.48 -29.63
CA GLY A 2 -6.84 8.58 -30.69
C GLY A 2 -5.87 7.51 -31.19
N ALA A 3 -4.90 7.04 -30.39
CA ALA A 3 -3.96 6.02 -30.88
C ALA A 3 -3.60 4.90 -29.91
N ILE A 4 -4.23 4.83 -28.74
CA ILE A 4 -4.00 3.75 -27.74
C ILE A 4 -5.17 2.75 -27.73
N ASP A 5 -6.27 3.06 -28.40
CA ASP A 5 -7.53 2.30 -28.32
C ASP A 5 -7.58 1.01 -29.17
N GLU A 6 -6.64 0.79 -30.06
CA GLU A 6 -6.74 -0.29 -31.07
C GLU A 6 -6.03 -1.60 -30.71
N PHE A 7 -5.29 -1.66 -29.60
CA PHE A 7 -4.42 -2.81 -29.29
C PHE A 7 -5.04 -3.89 -28.38
N LEU A 8 -6.28 -3.72 -27.90
CA LEU A 8 -6.93 -4.67 -26.98
C LEU A 8 -8.17 -5.30 -27.59
N GLY A 9 -7.97 -6.28 -28.45
CA GLY A 9 -9.04 -7.09 -29.03
C GLY A 9 -10.01 -7.64 -28.00
N GLY A 10 -11.32 -7.30 -28.14
CA GLY A 10 -12.44 -8.00 -27.52
C GLY A 10 -12.58 -7.98 -26.01
N ARG A 11 -11.77 -7.22 -25.26
CA ARG A 11 -11.80 -7.14 -23.78
C ARG A 11 -12.63 -5.94 -23.34
N THR A 12 -13.40 -6.11 -22.28
CA THR A 12 -14.16 -5.04 -21.60
C THR A 12 -13.29 -3.81 -21.43
N ARG A 13 -13.65 -2.72 -22.10
CA ARG A 13 -12.88 -1.47 -22.07
C ARG A 13 -12.99 -0.86 -20.67
N VAL A 14 -11.87 -0.52 -20.05
CA VAL A 14 -11.81 0.29 -18.84
C VAL A 14 -11.37 1.70 -19.21
N SER A 15 -11.85 2.72 -18.53
CA SER A 15 -11.35 4.09 -18.65
C SER A 15 -10.37 4.39 -17.52
N LEU A 16 -9.36 5.20 -17.83
CA LEU A 16 -8.35 5.64 -16.91
C LEU A 16 -8.38 7.15 -16.83
N GLU A 17 -8.57 7.70 -15.64
CA GLU A 17 -8.70 9.13 -15.41
C GLU A 17 -7.73 9.56 -14.31
N VAL A 18 -6.90 10.56 -14.59
CA VAL A 18 -6.06 11.20 -13.56
C VAL A 18 -6.94 12.14 -12.74
N ARG A 19 -6.85 12.04 -11.42
CA ARG A 19 -7.54 12.88 -10.46
C ARG A 19 -6.54 13.64 -9.61
N ARG A 20 -6.79 14.94 -9.43
CA ARG A 20 -6.16 15.77 -8.41
C ARG A 20 -7.19 16.00 -7.32
N PHE A 21 -6.82 15.76 -6.08
CA PHE A 21 -7.72 15.87 -4.93
C PHE A 21 -6.90 16.06 -3.66
N GLY A 22 -7.57 16.36 -2.58
CA GLY A 22 -6.94 16.58 -1.27
C GLY A 22 -7.66 17.67 -0.51
N ARG A 23 -7.19 17.96 0.68
CA ARG A 23 -7.73 19.00 1.57
C ARG A 23 -6.62 19.65 2.42
N GLY A 24 -6.89 20.84 2.96
CA GLY A 24 -5.98 21.48 3.92
C GLY A 24 -4.57 21.77 3.39
N GLY A 25 -4.42 22.02 2.08
CA GLY A 25 -3.11 22.25 1.46
C GLY A 25 -2.36 20.96 1.06
N ARG A 26 -2.90 19.80 1.35
CA ARG A 26 -2.36 18.50 0.95
C ARG A 26 -3.04 18.05 -0.35
N GLU A 27 -2.42 18.37 -1.47
CA GLU A 27 -2.89 17.93 -2.80
C GLU A 27 -2.27 16.58 -3.14
N MET A 28 -3.05 15.70 -3.74
CA MET A 28 -2.64 14.38 -4.18
C MET A 28 -3.00 14.15 -5.65
N VAL A 29 -2.25 13.25 -6.27
CA VAL A 29 -2.53 12.73 -7.61
C VAL A 29 -2.89 11.25 -7.50
N GLY A 30 -3.98 10.87 -8.15
CA GLY A 30 -4.42 9.48 -8.21
C GLY A 30 -4.92 9.11 -9.58
N MET A 31 -4.92 7.81 -9.83
CA MET A 31 -5.40 7.18 -11.05
C MET A 31 -6.71 6.45 -10.72
N LEU A 32 -7.82 6.98 -11.24
CA LEU A 32 -9.14 6.37 -11.15
C LEU A 32 -9.37 5.48 -12.38
N VAL A 33 -9.44 4.20 -12.15
CA VAL A 33 -9.76 3.20 -13.18
C VAL A 33 -11.22 2.82 -13.06
N LYS A 34 -12.01 3.17 -14.08
CA LYS A 34 -13.47 2.93 -14.09
C LYS A 34 -13.82 1.73 -14.97
N PRO A 35 -14.79 0.91 -14.56
CA PRO A 35 -15.29 -0.19 -15.39
C PRO A 35 -16.07 0.34 -16.59
N ALA A 36 -16.23 -0.50 -17.60
CA ALA A 36 -17.13 -0.20 -18.70
C ALA A 36 -18.59 -0.09 -18.21
N PRO A 37 -19.41 0.80 -18.82
CA PRO A 37 -20.79 1.02 -18.38
C PRO A 37 -21.69 -0.24 -18.42
N ALA A 38 -21.34 -1.22 -19.26
CA ALA A 38 -22.10 -2.47 -19.41
C ALA A 38 -21.85 -3.50 -18.31
N VAL A 39 -20.90 -3.25 -17.39
CA VAL A 39 -20.59 -4.17 -16.29
C VAL A 39 -21.40 -3.78 -15.06
N GLU A 40 -21.98 -4.76 -14.39
CA GLU A 40 -22.75 -4.54 -13.16
C GLU A 40 -21.89 -3.84 -12.09
N PRO A 41 -22.34 -2.72 -11.52
CA PRO A 41 -21.59 -1.98 -10.53
C PRO A 41 -21.31 -2.78 -9.26
N ARG A 42 -20.07 -2.72 -8.80
CA ARG A 42 -19.63 -3.32 -7.53
C ARG A 42 -19.10 -2.23 -6.58
N PRO A 43 -18.94 -2.52 -5.28
CA PRO A 43 -18.23 -1.62 -4.38
C PRO A 43 -16.87 -1.24 -4.94
N ALA A 44 -16.48 0.03 -4.82
CA ALA A 44 -15.22 0.51 -5.31
C ALA A 44 -14.03 0.00 -4.48
N PHE A 45 -12.82 0.07 -5.02
CA PHE A 45 -11.59 -0.33 -4.32
C PHE A 45 -10.61 0.82 -4.19
N LEU A 46 -10.20 1.13 -2.95
CA LEU A 46 -9.07 2.02 -2.67
C LEU A 46 -7.81 1.18 -2.47
N LEU A 47 -6.77 1.47 -3.23
CA LEU A 47 -5.48 0.80 -3.13
C LEU A 47 -4.48 1.72 -2.42
N CYS A 48 -4.28 1.51 -1.12
CA CYS A 48 -3.31 2.24 -0.30
C CYS A 48 -1.91 1.67 -0.54
N ARG A 49 -1.06 2.43 -1.23
CA ARG A 49 0.29 2.00 -1.58
C ARG A 49 1.22 2.00 -0.36
N PRO A 50 2.23 1.12 -0.30
CA PRO A 50 3.34 1.27 0.63
C PRO A 50 4.16 2.51 0.28
N ILE A 51 5.24 2.75 1.00
CA ILE A 51 6.10 3.92 0.82
C ILE A 51 7.48 3.56 0.31
N GLY A 52 8.21 4.56 -0.19
CA GLY A 52 9.61 4.43 -0.57
C GLY A 52 9.83 3.33 -1.62
N GLN A 53 10.85 2.51 -1.38
CA GLN A 53 11.25 1.45 -2.29
C GLN A 53 10.15 0.39 -2.51
N GLU A 54 9.38 0.07 -1.48
CA GLU A 54 8.26 -0.87 -1.61
C GLU A 54 7.19 -0.35 -2.57
N ALA A 55 6.88 0.96 -2.55
CA ALA A 55 5.92 1.58 -3.47
C ALA A 55 6.38 1.45 -4.93
N THR A 56 7.66 1.70 -5.19
CA THR A 56 8.25 1.57 -6.51
C THR A 56 8.17 0.14 -7.03
N ARG A 57 8.49 -0.83 -6.19
CA ARG A 57 8.52 -2.24 -6.56
C ARG A 57 7.14 -2.86 -6.72
N ALA A 58 6.21 -2.47 -5.88
CA ALA A 58 4.83 -2.94 -5.94
C ALA A 58 4.00 -2.27 -7.05
N ALA A 59 4.51 -1.23 -7.72
CA ALA A 59 3.75 -0.44 -8.70
C ALA A 59 3.08 -1.29 -9.80
N SER A 60 3.79 -2.30 -10.33
CA SER A 60 3.24 -3.21 -11.34
C SER A 60 2.10 -4.07 -10.78
N MET A 61 2.20 -4.54 -9.55
CA MET A 61 1.15 -5.30 -8.86
C MET A 61 -0.10 -4.44 -8.68
N TYR A 62 0.05 -3.21 -8.19
CA TYR A 62 -1.07 -2.28 -8.00
C TYR A 62 -1.79 -1.98 -9.31
N ARG A 63 -1.05 -1.79 -10.41
CA ARG A 63 -1.62 -1.60 -11.75
C ARG A 63 -2.41 -2.81 -12.21
N VAL A 64 -1.86 -4.03 -12.05
CA VAL A 64 -2.54 -5.27 -12.44
C VAL A 64 -3.80 -5.49 -11.60
N ILE A 65 -3.75 -5.24 -10.29
CA ILE A 65 -4.91 -5.31 -9.40
C ILE A 65 -5.99 -4.34 -9.88
N ALA A 66 -5.65 -3.06 -10.10
CA ALA A 66 -6.61 -2.04 -10.52
C ALA A 66 -7.29 -2.42 -11.84
N GLU A 67 -6.52 -2.85 -12.83
CA GLU A 67 -7.04 -3.26 -14.14
C GLU A 67 -7.97 -4.50 -14.04
N ARG A 68 -7.59 -5.50 -13.25
CA ARG A 68 -8.39 -6.71 -13.07
C ARG A 68 -9.70 -6.44 -12.37
N LEU A 69 -9.69 -5.66 -11.29
CA LEU A 69 -10.91 -5.26 -10.58
C LEU A 69 -11.82 -4.40 -11.46
N ALA A 70 -11.27 -3.46 -12.23
CA ALA A 70 -12.06 -2.63 -13.14
C ALA A 70 -12.74 -3.45 -14.24
N ARG A 71 -12.08 -4.46 -14.79
CA ARG A 71 -12.69 -5.40 -15.74
C ARG A 71 -13.83 -6.22 -15.14
N GLN A 72 -13.88 -6.37 -13.82
CA GLN A 72 -14.94 -7.06 -13.08
C GLN A 72 -16.08 -6.14 -12.63
N GLY A 73 -16.08 -4.87 -13.05
CA GLY A 73 -17.14 -3.92 -12.70
C GLY A 73 -16.86 -3.04 -11.49
N THR A 74 -15.61 -3.02 -11.00
CA THR A 74 -15.20 -2.28 -9.81
C THR A 74 -14.46 -1.01 -10.19
N ALA A 75 -14.90 0.16 -9.73
CA ALA A 75 -14.09 1.38 -9.81
C ALA A 75 -12.92 1.28 -8.82
N VAL A 76 -11.71 1.66 -9.25
CA VAL A 76 -10.50 1.52 -8.43
C VAL A 76 -9.74 2.84 -8.42
N LEU A 77 -9.38 3.32 -7.24
CA LEU A 77 -8.48 4.46 -7.07
C LEU A 77 -7.13 3.97 -6.52
N VAL A 78 -6.08 4.27 -7.27
CA VAL A 78 -4.68 4.17 -6.83
C VAL A 78 -4.14 5.59 -6.73
N PHE A 79 -3.47 5.95 -5.65
CA PHE A 79 -2.98 7.31 -5.47
C PHE A 79 -1.59 7.33 -4.81
N ASP A 80 -0.90 8.43 -5.00
CA ASP A 80 0.32 8.76 -4.28
C ASP A 80 -0.01 9.72 -3.14
N TYR A 81 0.52 9.44 -1.96
CA TYR A 81 0.37 10.32 -0.79
C TYR A 81 1.01 11.69 -1.07
N HIS A 82 0.54 12.72 -0.39
CA HIS A 82 1.18 14.03 -0.44
C HIS A 82 2.68 13.92 -0.13
N GLY A 83 3.52 14.55 -0.96
CA GLY A 83 4.98 14.44 -0.86
C GLY A 83 5.57 13.11 -1.34
N THR A 84 4.81 12.32 -2.14
CA THR A 84 5.33 11.10 -2.75
C THR A 84 4.94 10.99 -4.22
N GLY A 85 5.74 10.30 -5.02
CA GLY A 85 5.44 9.99 -6.42
C GLY A 85 5.09 11.22 -7.27
N ASP A 86 3.90 11.22 -7.88
CA ASP A 86 3.40 12.33 -8.71
C ASP A 86 2.62 13.38 -7.90
N SER A 87 2.42 13.17 -6.59
CA SER A 87 1.72 14.11 -5.71
C SER A 87 2.63 15.26 -5.29
N PRO A 88 2.13 16.51 -5.22
CA PRO A 88 2.89 17.64 -4.72
C PRO A 88 3.35 17.46 -3.27
N GLY A 89 4.31 18.31 -2.85
CA GLY A 89 4.89 18.31 -1.50
C GLY A 89 6.30 17.75 -1.48
N GLU A 90 6.94 17.87 -0.33
CA GLU A 90 8.32 17.46 -0.13
C GLU A 90 8.39 16.17 0.74
N GLU A 91 9.35 15.30 0.46
CA GLU A 91 9.55 14.08 1.26
C GLU A 91 9.77 14.38 2.76
N GLY A 92 10.35 15.53 3.09
CA GLY A 92 10.56 15.98 4.48
C GLY A 92 9.27 16.28 5.26
N GLU A 93 8.13 16.50 4.58
CA GLU A 93 6.83 16.81 5.17
C GLU A 93 6.00 15.57 5.52
N GLN A 94 6.50 14.39 5.20
CA GLN A 94 5.82 13.13 5.41
C GLN A 94 5.62 12.82 6.90
N SER A 95 4.40 12.41 7.26
CA SER A 95 4.02 11.96 8.61
C SER A 95 2.87 10.96 8.54
N PHE A 96 2.69 10.17 9.59
CA PHE A 96 1.56 9.24 9.66
C PHE A 96 0.22 9.94 9.66
N ASP A 97 0.08 11.01 10.43
CA ASP A 97 -1.19 11.77 10.51
C ASP A 97 -1.54 12.35 9.15
N GLY A 98 -0.57 12.95 8.44
CA GLY A 98 -0.79 13.47 7.10
C GLY A 98 -1.22 12.38 6.11
N TRP A 99 -0.59 11.21 6.11
CA TRP A 99 -0.96 10.11 5.23
C TRP A 99 -2.29 9.46 5.59
N ILE A 100 -2.68 9.47 6.87
CA ILE A 100 -4.02 9.03 7.29
C ILE A 100 -5.07 9.99 6.70
N GLU A 101 -4.86 11.31 6.78
CA GLU A 101 -5.73 12.31 6.16
C GLU A 101 -5.81 12.14 4.63
N ASP A 102 -4.70 11.78 3.99
CA ASP A 102 -4.65 11.49 2.55
C ASP A 102 -5.52 10.27 2.18
N ILE A 103 -5.47 9.20 2.98
CA ILE A 103 -6.34 8.01 2.80
C ILE A 103 -7.81 8.39 2.98
N GLU A 104 -8.14 9.21 3.98
CA GLU A 104 -9.50 9.67 4.22
C GLU A 104 -10.02 10.48 3.02
N ALA A 105 -9.23 11.42 2.50
CA ALA A 105 -9.60 12.21 1.33
C ALA A 105 -9.76 11.33 0.06
N ALA A 106 -8.87 10.35 -0.11
CA ALA A 106 -8.97 9.38 -1.21
C ALA A 106 -10.23 8.51 -1.11
N HIS A 107 -10.60 8.11 0.09
CA HIS A 107 -11.82 7.35 0.35
C HIS A 107 -13.07 8.18 0.02
N GLU A 108 -13.14 9.43 0.46
CA GLU A 108 -14.25 10.36 0.18
C GLU A 108 -14.43 10.55 -1.33
N LEU A 109 -13.34 10.83 -2.05
CA LEU A 109 -13.36 10.94 -3.51
C LEU A 109 -13.91 9.65 -4.14
N LEU A 110 -13.36 8.50 -3.74
CA LEU A 110 -13.75 7.21 -4.33
C LEU A 110 -15.22 6.89 -4.07
N CYS A 111 -15.74 7.15 -2.88
CA CYS A 111 -17.14 6.95 -2.55
C CYS A 111 -18.06 7.86 -3.38
N SER A 112 -17.66 9.10 -3.64
CA SER A 112 -18.43 10.03 -4.50
C SER A 112 -18.45 9.62 -5.97
N GLU A 113 -17.39 8.96 -6.45
CA GLU A 113 -17.26 8.44 -7.82
C GLU A 113 -17.81 7.00 -8.00
N SER A 114 -18.11 6.33 -6.89
CA SER A 114 -18.61 4.95 -6.89
C SER A 114 -20.11 4.91 -7.10
N ALA A 115 -20.58 4.08 -8.04
CA ALA A 115 -22.01 3.87 -8.26
C ALA A 115 -22.75 3.27 -7.04
N THR A 116 -22.04 2.64 -6.12
CA THR A 116 -22.63 2.03 -4.91
C THR A 116 -22.45 2.88 -3.65
N GLY A 117 -21.62 3.94 -3.69
CA GLY A 117 -21.23 4.72 -2.53
C GLY A 117 -20.44 3.95 -1.47
N ARG A 118 -20.01 2.71 -1.77
CA ARG A 118 -19.29 1.80 -0.86
C ARG A 118 -17.90 1.52 -1.38
N ALA A 119 -16.96 1.33 -0.46
CA ALA A 119 -15.57 1.00 -0.80
C ALA A 119 -15.03 -0.20 0.00
N HIS A 120 -14.13 -0.93 -0.63
CA HIS A 120 -13.20 -1.87 -0.03
C HIS A 120 -11.81 -1.30 -0.14
N TRP A 121 -10.90 -1.68 0.75
CA TRP A 121 -9.54 -1.20 0.73
C TRP A 121 -8.55 -2.36 0.63
N PHE A 122 -7.43 -2.09 -0.01
CA PHE A 122 -6.24 -2.94 -0.03
C PHE A 122 -5.05 -2.15 0.48
N ALA A 123 -4.27 -2.74 1.36
CA ALA A 123 -3.06 -2.12 1.88
C ALA A 123 -1.99 -3.17 2.19
N MET A 124 -0.73 -2.89 1.85
CA MET A 124 0.38 -3.80 2.13
C MET A 124 1.44 -3.14 3.02
N SER A 125 2.25 -3.98 3.67
CA SER A 125 3.39 -3.54 4.49
C SER A 125 2.99 -2.45 5.49
N ILE A 126 3.71 -1.33 5.53
CA ILE A 126 3.41 -0.19 6.40
C ILE A 126 2.06 0.47 6.12
N ALA A 127 1.60 0.48 4.86
CA ALA A 127 0.29 1.04 4.51
C ALA A 127 -0.86 0.32 5.22
N ALA A 128 -0.69 -0.92 5.65
CA ALA A 128 -1.66 -1.64 6.47
C ALA A 128 -1.95 -0.91 7.80
N ASN A 129 -0.92 -0.38 8.46
CA ASN A 129 -1.10 0.42 9.68
C ASN A 129 -1.84 1.72 9.40
N LEU A 130 -1.49 2.43 8.32
CA LEU A 130 -2.12 3.70 7.93
C LEU A 130 -3.60 3.48 7.57
N ALA A 131 -3.90 2.46 6.77
CA ALA A 131 -5.26 2.11 6.38
C ALA A 131 -6.12 1.70 7.59
N LEU A 132 -5.60 0.92 8.54
CA LEU A 132 -6.31 0.56 9.77
C LEU A 132 -6.63 1.79 10.63
N ARG A 133 -5.71 2.76 10.73
CA ARG A 133 -5.95 4.02 11.44
C ARG A 133 -7.01 4.86 10.73
N ALA A 134 -6.87 5.07 9.43
CA ALA A 134 -7.86 5.81 8.63
C ALA A 134 -9.25 5.17 8.71
N ALA A 135 -9.36 3.83 8.64
CA ALA A 135 -10.63 3.11 8.78
C ALA A 135 -11.33 3.36 10.14
N ALA A 136 -10.58 3.72 11.17
CA ALA A 136 -11.13 4.09 12.46
C ALA A 136 -11.71 5.51 12.49
N HIS A 137 -11.36 6.38 11.56
CA HIS A 137 -11.73 7.81 11.55
C HIS A 137 -12.79 8.14 10.49
N VAL A 138 -12.72 7.56 9.29
CA VAL A 138 -13.69 7.86 8.21
C VAL A 138 -15.14 7.68 8.65
N SER A 139 -16.04 8.52 8.16
CA SER A 139 -17.46 8.48 8.52
C SER A 139 -18.13 7.16 8.16
N ALA A 140 -17.87 6.67 6.95
CA ALA A 140 -18.32 5.38 6.44
C ALA A 140 -17.12 4.43 6.30
N PRO A 141 -16.84 3.55 7.26
CA PRO A 141 -15.67 2.67 7.20
C PRO A 141 -15.75 1.72 5.99
N PRO A 142 -14.58 1.28 5.45
CA PRO A 142 -14.58 0.31 4.38
C PRO A 142 -15.30 -0.98 4.82
N ALA A 143 -16.12 -1.55 3.95
CA ALA A 143 -16.80 -2.81 4.28
C ALA A 143 -15.79 -3.96 4.45
N HIS A 144 -14.76 -3.98 3.60
CA HIS A 144 -13.67 -4.94 3.68
C HIS A 144 -12.31 -4.22 3.58
N LEU A 145 -11.34 -4.69 4.33
CA LEU A 145 -9.94 -4.28 4.26
C LEU A 145 -9.06 -5.52 4.10
N LEU A 146 -8.42 -5.63 2.94
CA LEU A 146 -7.41 -6.67 2.69
C LEU A 146 -6.04 -6.11 3.04
N LEU A 147 -5.41 -6.68 4.05
CA LEU A 147 -4.02 -6.45 4.44
C LEU A 147 -3.12 -7.49 3.78
N TRP A 148 -2.01 -7.05 3.17
CA TRP A 148 -1.07 -7.94 2.50
C TRP A 148 0.32 -7.80 3.09
N GLU A 149 0.87 -8.89 3.65
CA GLU A 149 2.17 -8.88 4.34
C GLU A 149 2.35 -7.63 5.24
N PRO A 150 1.42 -7.36 6.19
CA PRO A 150 1.46 -6.14 6.98
C PRO A 150 2.68 -6.09 7.86
N SER A 151 3.34 -4.94 7.95
CA SER A 151 4.33 -4.68 8.99
C SER A 151 3.63 -4.50 10.33
N PHE A 152 4.16 -5.09 11.40
CA PHE A 152 3.49 -5.11 12.72
C PHE A 152 3.86 -3.95 13.62
N ASP A 153 5.09 -3.47 13.53
CA ASP A 153 5.57 -2.30 14.28
C ASP A 153 6.67 -1.56 13.53
N GLY A 154 6.89 -0.31 13.92
CA GLY A 154 7.82 0.57 13.24
C GLY A 154 9.29 0.26 13.47
N PRO A 155 9.76 -0.08 14.70
CA PRO A 155 11.13 -0.53 14.91
C PRO A 155 11.55 -1.72 14.06
N GLU A 156 10.67 -2.72 13.92
CA GLU A 156 10.92 -3.88 13.04
C GLU A 156 10.99 -3.44 11.57
N TYR A 157 10.06 -2.59 11.13
CA TYR A 157 10.08 -2.01 9.78
C TYR A 157 11.37 -1.22 9.51
N LEU A 158 11.79 -0.35 10.44
CA LEU A 158 13.04 0.41 10.32
C LEU A 158 14.27 -0.49 10.27
N ALA A 159 14.32 -1.53 11.10
CA ALA A 159 15.42 -2.50 11.08
C ALA A 159 15.53 -3.21 9.74
N ALA A 160 14.39 -3.65 9.17
CA ALA A 160 14.32 -4.27 7.85
C ALA A 160 14.76 -3.29 6.74
N LEU A 161 14.30 -2.05 6.79
CA LEU A 161 14.67 -0.98 5.85
C LEU A 161 16.18 -0.72 5.83
N LEU A 162 16.79 -0.55 7.01
CA LEU A 162 18.24 -0.32 7.14
C LEU A 162 19.04 -1.54 6.70
N ALA A 163 18.57 -2.74 7.00
CA ALA A 163 19.19 -3.98 6.55
C ALA A 163 19.15 -4.11 5.01
N ALA A 164 18.01 -3.78 4.40
CA ALA A 164 17.85 -3.78 2.96
C ALA A 164 18.80 -2.77 2.29
N HIS A 165 18.94 -1.55 2.85
CA HIS A 165 19.88 -0.55 2.33
C HIS A 165 21.33 -1.04 2.35
N ARG A 166 21.77 -1.63 3.46
CA ARG A 166 23.12 -2.25 3.54
C ARG A 166 23.28 -3.36 2.50
N HIS A 167 22.26 -4.19 2.34
CA HIS A 167 22.29 -5.28 1.37
C HIS A 167 22.46 -4.76 -0.06
N GLU A 168 21.67 -3.76 -0.48
CA GLU A 168 21.77 -3.17 -1.82
C GLU A 168 23.16 -2.59 -2.09
N LEU A 169 23.75 -1.85 -1.16
CA LEU A 169 25.10 -1.31 -1.30
C LEU A 169 26.16 -2.41 -1.38
N VAL A 170 26.01 -3.50 -0.61
CA VAL A 170 26.92 -4.66 -0.73
C VAL A 170 26.82 -5.29 -2.12
N GLN A 171 25.61 -5.42 -2.68
CA GLN A 171 25.41 -5.94 -4.03
C GLN A 171 26.00 -5.01 -5.09
N GLU A 172 25.75 -3.71 -4.98
CA GLU A 172 26.22 -2.69 -5.93
C GLU A 172 27.74 -2.64 -6.02
N TYR A 173 28.42 -2.61 -4.86
CA TYR A 173 29.88 -2.52 -4.80
C TYR A 173 30.60 -3.87 -4.90
N HIS A 174 29.89 -5.00 -4.83
CA HIS A 174 30.45 -6.35 -4.76
C HIS A 174 31.52 -6.53 -3.66
N LEU A 175 31.33 -5.87 -2.53
CA LEU A 175 32.24 -5.88 -1.38
C LEU A 175 31.47 -6.09 -0.08
N PRO A 176 32.06 -6.84 0.89
CA PRO A 176 31.47 -6.97 2.21
C PRO A 176 31.29 -5.60 2.90
N TRP A 177 30.19 -5.43 3.67
CA TRP A 177 29.83 -4.21 4.37
C TRP A 177 30.99 -3.64 5.20
N THR A 178 31.67 -4.49 5.99
CA THR A 178 32.82 -4.09 6.81
C THR A 178 33.97 -3.52 6.01
N ARG A 179 34.14 -3.97 4.76
CA ARG A 179 35.18 -3.43 3.86
C ARG A 179 34.75 -2.09 3.28
N LEU A 180 33.48 -1.91 2.93
CA LEU A 180 32.95 -0.65 2.44
C LEU A 180 33.09 0.46 3.49
N LEU A 181 32.72 0.18 4.75
CA LEU A 181 32.90 1.09 5.88
C LEU A 181 34.38 1.47 6.08
N ARG A 182 35.27 0.48 6.12
CA ARG A 182 36.72 0.71 6.32
C ARG A 182 37.34 1.55 5.22
N GLN A 183 36.86 1.45 4.00
CA GLN A 183 37.29 2.24 2.85
C GLN A 183 36.61 3.61 2.78
N GLY A 184 35.71 3.96 3.68
CA GLY A 184 34.93 5.20 3.66
C GLY A 184 34.04 5.37 2.44
N ARG A 185 33.65 4.25 1.78
CA ARG A 185 32.75 4.27 0.61
C ARG A 185 31.30 4.42 0.99
N VAL A 186 30.95 4.01 2.18
CA VAL A 186 29.60 4.09 2.76
C VAL A 186 29.71 4.51 4.22
N VAL A 187 28.59 5.01 4.74
CA VAL A 187 28.38 5.26 6.17
C VAL A 187 27.29 4.34 6.70
N GLU A 188 27.24 4.14 8.02
CA GLU A 188 26.10 3.41 8.59
C GLU A 188 24.80 4.15 8.28
N PRO A 189 23.82 3.46 7.67
CA PRO A 189 22.56 4.10 7.36
C PRO A 189 21.80 4.43 8.65
N ALA A 190 21.21 5.59 8.70
CA ALA A 190 20.46 6.08 9.84
C ALA A 190 19.21 6.83 9.39
N VAL A 191 18.21 6.87 10.24
CA VAL A 191 17.01 7.70 10.08
C VAL A 191 16.92 8.66 11.28
N PRO A 192 16.56 9.93 11.07
CA PRO A 192 16.23 10.56 9.79
C PRO A 192 17.42 10.57 8.82
N GLY A 193 17.14 10.46 7.52
CA GLY A 193 18.15 10.44 6.46
C GLY A 193 17.69 9.70 5.21
N ASP A 194 18.59 9.53 4.26
CA ASP A 194 18.31 8.90 2.98
C ASP A 194 18.59 7.39 3.04
N VAL A 195 17.56 6.60 2.75
CA VAL A 195 17.62 5.13 2.77
C VAL A 195 16.98 4.58 1.51
N LEU A 196 17.65 3.72 0.77
CA LEU A 196 17.19 3.13 -0.50
C LEU A 196 16.73 4.18 -1.54
N GLY A 197 17.33 5.38 -1.53
CA GLY A 197 17.02 6.46 -2.47
C GLY A 197 15.80 7.32 -2.08
N PHE A 198 15.28 7.18 -0.86
CA PHE A 198 14.16 7.96 -0.33
C PHE A 198 14.54 8.67 0.96
N HIS A 199 14.02 9.88 1.14
CA HIS A 199 14.27 10.66 2.34
C HIS A 199 13.27 10.34 3.45
N TYR A 200 13.77 9.91 4.60
CA TYR A 200 12.98 9.68 5.81
C TYR A 200 13.18 10.87 6.77
N GLY A 201 12.26 11.84 6.73
CA GLY A 201 12.33 13.05 7.56
C GLY A 201 12.13 12.77 9.06
N GLN A 202 12.32 13.80 9.89
CA GLN A 202 12.23 13.68 11.34
C GLN A 202 10.82 13.28 11.83
N ALA A 203 9.75 13.84 11.21
CA ALA A 203 8.39 13.53 11.60
C ALA A 203 8.06 12.06 11.34
N LEU A 204 8.30 11.59 10.10
CA LEU A 204 8.11 10.21 9.72
C LEU A 204 8.93 9.24 10.57
N THR A 205 10.19 9.59 10.85
CA THR A 205 11.07 8.76 11.70
C THR A 205 10.53 8.63 13.12
N ARG A 206 10.03 9.71 13.72
CA ARG A 206 9.38 9.67 15.05
C ARG A 206 8.14 8.80 15.05
N ASP A 207 7.29 8.92 14.02
CA ASP A 207 6.07 8.13 13.88
C ASP A 207 6.39 6.63 13.77
N LEU A 208 7.37 6.27 12.94
CA LEU A 208 7.87 4.90 12.82
C LEU A 208 8.43 4.37 14.15
N GLN A 209 9.26 5.17 14.83
CA GLN A 209 9.83 4.78 16.12
C GLN A 209 8.77 4.66 17.24
N ALA A 210 7.68 5.43 17.17
CA ALA A 210 6.60 5.40 18.15
C ALA A 210 5.58 4.29 17.89
N TRP A 211 5.45 3.84 16.66
CA TRP A 211 4.50 2.80 16.30
C TRP A 211 4.93 1.43 16.84
N ARG A 212 4.09 0.81 17.71
CA ARG A 212 4.40 -0.44 18.43
C ARG A 212 3.54 -1.62 18.01
N LYS A 213 2.38 -1.39 17.38
CA LYS A 213 1.45 -2.47 17.00
C LYS A 213 0.43 -2.02 15.97
N LEU A 214 -0.05 -2.96 15.17
CA LEU A 214 -1.16 -2.72 14.26
C LEU A 214 -2.45 -2.42 15.05
N PRO A 215 -3.20 -1.34 14.72
CA PRO A 215 -4.42 -0.95 15.44
C PRO A 215 -5.66 -1.74 14.96
N LEU A 216 -5.53 -3.05 14.81
CA LEU A 216 -6.50 -3.95 14.19
C LEU A 216 -7.87 -3.93 14.88
N ALA A 217 -7.87 -3.98 16.22
CA ALA A 217 -9.10 -4.00 16.99
C ALA A 217 -9.99 -2.75 16.79
N ALA A 218 -9.39 -1.59 16.44
CA ALA A 218 -10.15 -0.36 16.20
C ALA A 218 -11.00 -0.46 14.92
N ALA A 219 -10.43 -0.94 13.83
CA ALA A 219 -11.16 -1.15 12.58
C ALA A 219 -12.24 -2.23 12.71
N LEU A 220 -11.94 -3.33 13.41
CA LEU A 220 -12.91 -4.40 13.66
C LEU A 220 -14.14 -3.91 14.46
N ARG A 221 -13.94 -3.07 15.50
CA ARG A 221 -15.05 -2.46 16.26
C ARG A 221 -15.94 -1.54 15.41
N ARG A 222 -15.42 -0.99 14.32
CA ARG A 222 -16.18 -0.18 13.35
C ARG A 222 -16.98 -1.01 12.35
N GLY A 223 -16.88 -2.34 12.43
CA GLY A 223 -17.59 -3.27 11.54
C GLY A 223 -16.84 -3.55 10.22
N THR A 224 -15.59 -3.07 10.06
CA THR A 224 -14.77 -3.45 8.91
C THR A 224 -14.41 -4.92 9.00
N ARG A 225 -14.70 -5.69 7.95
CA ARG A 225 -14.22 -7.06 7.83
C ARG A 225 -12.76 -7.03 7.38
N VAL A 226 -11.87 -7.69 8.12
CA VAL A 226 -10.45 -7.73 7.79
C VAL A 226 -10.07 -9.12 7.29
N CYS A 227 -9.45 -9.14 6.09
CA CYS A 227 -8.76 -10.29 5.54
C CYS A 227 -7.26 -9.97 5.52
N CYS A 228 -6.42 -10.94 5.88
CA CYS A 228 -4.98 -10.74 5.94
C CYS A 228 -4.24 -11.85 5.18
N GLY A 229 -3.50 -11.47 4.14
CA GLY A 229 -2.49 -12.32 3.49
C GLY A 229 -1.24 -12.33 4.36
N LEU A 230 -0.89 -13.49 4.93
CA LEU A 230 0.08 -13.57 6.01
C LEU A 230 0.84 -14.90 6.00
N HIS A 231 2.09 -14.87 6.45
CA HIS A 231 2.87 -16.08 6.68
C HIS A 231 2.46 -16.76 7.99
N ALA A 232 2.54 -18.08 8.03
CA ALA A 232 2.07 -18.90 9.17
C ALA A 232 2.71 -18.49 10.51
N GLU A 233 3.98 -18.08 10.49
CA GLU A 233 4.72 -17.62 11.67
C GLU A 233 4.18 -16.35 12.30
N ASP A 234 3.52 -15.49 11.51
CA ASP A 234 3.00 -14.19 11.96
C ASP A 234 1.52 -14.28 12.42
N GLU A 235 0.83 -15.38 12.13
CA GLU A 235 -0.58 -15.56 12.47
C GLU A 235 -0.89 -15.45 13.97
N PRO A 236 -0.11 -16.01 14.90
CA PRO A 236 -0.36 -15.87 16.34
C PRO A 236 -0.36 -14.39 16.78
N ARG A 237 0.61 -13.61 16.28
CA ARG A 237 0.72 -12.17 16.55
C ARG A 237 -0.50 -11.39 16.04
N LEU A 238 -0.95 -11.70 14.82
CA LEU A 238 -2.16 -11.09 14.24
C LEU A 238 -3.39 -11.39 15.10
N ARG A 239 -3.58 -12.62 15.55
CA ARG A 239 -4.73 -13.05 16.36
C ARG A 239 -4.73 -12.37 17.74
N GLU A 240 -3.57 -12.22 18.36
CA GLU A 240 -3.44 -11.45 19.61
C GLU A 240 -3.89 -10.00 19.42
N LEU A 241 -3.44 -9.34 18.32
CA LEU A 241 -3.80 -7.95 18.00
C LEU A 241 -5.27 -7.77 17.63
N ALA A 242 -5.93 -8.82 17.15
CA ALA A 242 -7.37 -8.81 16.88
C ALA A 242 -8.22 -8.71 18.16
N GLY A 243 -7.66 -9.05 19.34
CA GLY A 243 -8.34 -8.88 20.63
C GLY A 243 -9.69 -9.61 20.71
N GLY A 244 -9.78 -10.81 20.13
CA GLY A 244 -11.02 -11.61 20.05
C GLY A 244 -11.91 -11.27 18.86
N GLY A 245 -11.59 -10.25 18.06
CA GLY A 245 -12.27 -9.98 16.79
C GLY A 245 -11.92 -11.01 15.72
N SER A 246 -12.85 -11.22 14.78
CA SER A 246 -12.65 -12.17 13.67
C SER A 246 -11.81 -11.55 12.56
N VAL A 247 -10.73 -12.23 12.17
CA VAL A 247 -9.89 -11.88 11.02
C VAL A 247 -9.75 -13.13 10.15
N LEU A 248 -10.04 -12.97 8.85
CA LEU A 248 -9.82 -14.03 7.88
C LEU A 248 -8.34 -14.03 7.48
N VAL A 249 -7.63 -15.12 7.77
CA VAL A 249 -6.23 -15.30 7.36
C VAL A 249 -6.17 -16.08 6.05
N ARG A 250 -5.37 -15.58 5.12
CA ARG A 250 -4.99 -16.26 3.88
C ARG A 250 -3.49 -16.57 3.98
N PRO A 251 -3.12 -17.85 4.10
CA PRO A 251 -1.73 -18.23 4.22
C PRO A 251 -0.97 -17.93 2.92
N LEU A 252 0.22 -17.34 3.05
CA LEU A 252 1.15 -17.08 1.97
C LEU A 252 2.28 -18.10 2.01
N ALA A 253 2.64 -18.64 0.83
CA ALA A 253 3.68 -19.66 0.73
C ALA A 253 5.07 -19.04 0.81
N GLU A 254 5.30 -17.92 0.14
CA GLU A 254 6.60 -17.27 0.02
C GLU A 254 6.53 -15.80 0.44
N ARG A 255 7.57 -15.34 1.15
CA ARG A 255 7.73 -13.94 1.55
C ARG A 255 8.37 -13.14 0.41
N THR A 256 7.70 -12.08 -0.01
CA THR A 256 8.22 -11.22 -1.07
C THR A 256 9.15 -10.16 -0.50
N GLN A 257 10.36 -10.06 -1.07
CA GLN A 257 11.38 -9.08 -0.65
C GLN A 257 11.16 -7.72 -1.33
N TRP A 258 10.08 -7.02 -0.96
CA TRP A 258 9.69 -5.75 -1.60
C TRP A 258 10.71 -4.62 -1.49
N MET A 259 11.62 -4.68 -0.54
CA MET A 259 12.67 -3.68 -0.34
C MET A 259 13.94 -3.96 -1.17
N LEU A 260 14.11 -5.15 -1.78
CA LEU A 260 15.35 -5.55 -2.45
C LEU A 260 15.27 -5.49 -3.98
N SER A 261 16.40 -5.18 -4.65
CA SER A 261 16.48 -5.02 -6.12
C SER A 261 16.20 -6.29 -6.92
N GLN A 262 16.42 -7.44 -6.36
CA GLN A 262 16.13 -8.72 -7.01
C GLN A 262 14.65 -8.86 -7.42
N ALA A 263 13.75 -8.11 -6.81
CA ALA A 263 12.34 -8.07 -7.20
C ALA A 263 12.07 -7.30 -8.52
N MET A 264 13.06 -6.60 -9.10
CA MET A 264 12.84 -5.75 -10.29
C MET A 264 12.69 -6.51 -11.62
N GLY A 265 13.15 -7.75 -11.69
CA GLY A 265 13.16 -8.52 -12.95
C GLY A 265 11.80 -9.11 -13.37
N THR A 266 10.82 -9.13 -12.48
CA THR A 266 9.50 -9.70 -12.73
C THR A 266 8.43 -8.76 -12.19
N ALA A 267 7.39 -8.50 -13.00
CA ALA A 267 6.17 -7.87 -12.50
C ALA A 267 5.48 -8.85 -11.54
N LEU A 268 5.99 -8.92 -10.32
CA LEU A 268 5.51 -9.86 -9.30
C LEU A 268 4.11 -9.45 -8.88
N VAL A 269 3.14 -10.21 -9.34
CA VAL A 269 1.81 -10.24 -8.74
C VAL A 269 1.72 -11.59 -8.04
N PRO A 270 1.80 -11.64 -6.70
CA PRO A 270 1.62 -12.89 -5.99
C PRO A 270 0.33 -13.57 -6.44
N PRO A 271 0.37 -14.87 -6.80
CA PRO A 271 -0.81 -15.54 -7.38
C PRO A 271 -2.01 -15.54 -6.43
N GLU A 272 -1.77 -15.43 -5.13
CA GLU A 272 -2.80 -15.45 -4.09
C GLU A 272 -3.54 -14.10 -3.94
N VAL A 273 -2.95 -12.96 -4.39
CA VAL A 273 -3.53 -11.64 -4.14
C VAL A 273 -4.86 -11.43 -4.86
N LEU A 274 -4.97 -11.85 -6.11
CA LEU A 274 -6.20 -11.71 -6.89
C LEU A 274 -7.36 -12.60 -6.37
N PRO A 275 -7.16 -13.88 -6.03
CA PRO A 275 -8.17 -14.68 -5.35
C PRO A 275 -8.59 -14.09 -4.00
N ALA A 276 -7.65 -13.54 -3.21
CA ALA A 276 -7.97 -12.89 -1.94
C ALA A 276 -8.86 -11.66 -2.13
N LEU A 277 -8.59 -10.84 -3.15
CA LEU A 277 -9.41 -9.67 -3.49
C LEU A 277 -10.81 -10.08 -3.97
N ASN A 278 -10.92 -11.10 -4.82
CA ASN A 278 -12.21 -11.61 -5.28
C ASN A 278 -13.06 -12.16 -4.13
N GLY A 279 -12.46 -12.85 -3.18
CA GLY A 279 -13.13 -13.36 -1.98
C GLY A 279 -13.74 -12.28 -1.08
N THR A 280 -13.38 -11.00 -1.25
CA THR A 280 -14.02 -9.89 -0.53
C THR A 280 -15.44 -9.58 -1.02
N TYR A 281 -15.82 -10.04 -2.21
CA TYR A 281 -17.16 -9.86 -2.77
C TYR A 281 -18.14 -11.00 -2.40
N GLU A 282 -17.58 -12.17 -2.04
CA GLU A 282 -18.37 -13.38 -1.77
C GLU A 282 -18.70 -13.56 -0.27
N ALA A 283 -18.11 -12.75 0.59
CA ALA A 283 -18.27 -12.77 2.04
C ALA A 283 -19.13 -11.62 2.56
#